data_ee5226e65d1353d38aff452e0da195c5
#
_entry.id   ee5226e65d1353d38aff452e0da195c5
#
_cell.length_a   1.000
_cell.length_b   1.000
_cell.length_c   1.000
_cell.angle_alpha   90.00
_cell.angle_beta   90.00
_cell.angle_gamma   90.00
#
_symmetry.space_group_name_H-M   'P 1'
#
loop_
_entity.id
_entity.type
_entity.pdbx_description
1 polymer ?
#
loop_
_entity_poly.entity_id
_entity_poly.type
_entity_poly.pdbx_seq_one_letter_code
_entity_poly.pdbx_strand_id
1 'polypeptide(L)'
;VVLTVAAVPFLSPAQQLGLRQRWSARLLKILGIHLSADAPFIGPGSLIVANHVSWLDIFVINAAFPTTFVSKAEVRGWPLAGWLAAKHETVFLRRGSRGHARIVNGEITALLAQGRHVTIFPEGTTTDGSHVLGFHGALLQAAIEARAPLQPIAIAYRLPDGSYTRAPAYDGDLSLLDSLRAIVAEPRILARLRVADPLSVTDTPDRKALSHLARDAIVAGIAD
;
A
#
# COMPACT_ATOMS: atom_id res chain seq x y z
N VAL A 1 2.40 11.52 19.68
CA VAL A 1 3.32 10.73 18.81
C VAL A 1 4.41 10.07 19.65
N VAL A 2 5.21 10.79 20.45
CA VAL A 2 6.35 10.22 21.20
C VAL A 2 5.91 9.15 22.21
N LEU A 3 4.89 9.42 23.02
CA LEU A 3 4.33 8.46 24.00
C LEU A 3 3.76 7.20 23.32
N THR A 4 3.15 7.36 22.14
CA THR A 4 2.56 6.25 21.39
C THR A 4 3.64 5.29 20.88
N VAL A 5 4.79 5.83 20.45
CA VAL A 5 5.93 5.06 19.94
C VAL A 5 6.64 4.28 21.06
N ALA A 6 6.76 4.87 22.23
CA ALA A 6 7.37 4.20 23.40
C ALA A 6 6.52 3.00 23.88
N ALA A 7 5.21 3.01 23.65
CA ALA A 7 4.31 1.93 24.05
C ALA A 7 4.28 0.75 23.06
N VAL A 8 4.65 0.97 21.78
CA VAL A 8 4.56 -0.06 20.71
C VAL A 8 5.21 -1.41 21.09
N PRO A 9 6.42 -1.47 21.70
CA PRO A 9 7.06 -2.74 22.02
C PRO A 9 6.29 -3.60 23.05
N PHE A 10 5.36 -2.98 23.80
CA PHE A 10 4.57 -3.64 24.86
C PHE A 10 3.17 -4.04 24.38
N LEU A 11 2.81 -3.73 23.13
CA LEU A 11 1.51 -4.03 22.57
C LEU A 11 1.52 -5.38 21.84
N SER A 12 0.39 -6.11 21.93
CA SER A 12 0.18 -7.28 21.08
C SER A 12 0.13 -6.91 19.59
N PRO A 13 0.40 -7.86 18.66
CA PRO A 13 0.31 -7.59 17.22
C PRO A 13 -1.02 -6.96 16.78
N ALA A 14 -2.13 -7.44 17.32
CA ALA A 14 -3.47 -6.88 17.04
C ALA A 14 -3.62 -5.43 17.52
N GLN A 15 -3.09 -5.13 18.72
CA GLN A 15 -3.10 -3.76 19.25
C GLN A 15 -2.22 -2.81 18.42
N GLN A 16 -1.08 -3.31 17.93
CA GLN A 16 -0.20 -2.54 17.03
C GLN A 16 -0.89 -2.21 15.72
N LEU A 17 -1.60 -3.18 15.10
CA LEU A 17 -2.40 -2.95 13.89
C LEU A 17 -3.49 -1.90 14.12
N GLY A 18 -4.28 -2.04 15.18
CA GLY A 18 -5.31 -1.06 15.52
C GLY A 18 -4.76 0.34 15.84
N LEU A 19 -3.55 0.43 16.39
CA LEU A 19 -2.88 1.70 16.61
C LEU A 19 -2.46 2.36 15.29
N ARG A 20 -1.89 1.58 14.35
CA ARG A 20 -1.52 2.03 13.00
C ARG A 20 -2.73 2.55 12.24
N GLN A 21 -3.83 1.80 12.28
CA GLN A 21 -5.08 2.20 11.63
C GLN A 21 -5.59 3.55 12.14
N ARG A 22 -5.70 3.69 13.47
CA ARG A 22 -6.18 4.94 14.11
C ARG A 22 -5.25 6.11 13.82
N TRP A 23 -3.93 5.88 13.83
CA TRP A 23 -2.96 6.93 13.53
C TRP A 23 -3.02 7.35 12.05
N SER A 24 -3.13 6.40 11.13
CA SER A 24 -3.31 6.65 9.70
C SER A 24 -4.57 7.46 9.44
N ALA A 25 -5.71 7.03 9.97
CA ALA A 25 -6.97 7.76 9.85
C ALA A 25 -6.89 9.20 10.41
N ARG A 26 -6.19 9.37 11.55
CA ARG A 26 -5.99 10.70 12.14
C ARG A 26 -5.11 11.60 11.28
N LEU A 27 -4.03 11.04 10.69
CA LEU A 27 -3.16 11.78 9.77
C LEU A 27 -3.93 12.25 8.54
N LEU A 28 -4.68 11.37 7.89
CA LEU A 28 -5.51 11.71 6.74
C LEU A 28 -6.48 12.83 7.07
N LYS A 29 -7.15 12.75 8.23
CA LYS A 29 -8.07 13.81 8.69
C LYS A 29 -7.34 15.16 8.90
N ILE A 30 -6.14 15.17 9.46
CA ILE A 30 -5.33 16.40 9.64
C ILE A 30 -4.96 17.02 8.29
N LEU A 31 -4.69 16.18 7.27
CA LEU A 31 -4.33 16.62 5.92
C LEU A 31 -5.55 16.94 5.03
N GLY A 32 -6.78 16.93 5.57
CA GLY A 32 -7.99 17.20 4.78
C GLY A 32 -8.38 16.07 3.82
N ILE A 33 -7.85 14.85 4.03
CA ILE A 33 -8.10 13.71 3.15
C ILE A 33 -9.23 12.87 3.71
N HIS A 34 -10.28 12.69 2.91
CA HIS A 34 -11.44 11.89 3.23
C HIS A 34 -11.35 10.54 2.53
N LEU A 35 -11.25 9.48 3.32
CA LEU A 35 -11.18 8.11 2.82
C LEU A 35 -12.57 7.56 2.54
N SER A 36 -12.72 6.94 1.35
CA SER A 36 -13.86 6.09 0.98
C SER A 36 -13.32 4.75 0.50
N ALA A 37 -13.83 3.65 1.04
CA ALA A 37 -13.51 2.30 0.61
C ALA A 37 -14.80 1.53 0.33
N ASP A 38 -14.86 0.82 -0.80
CA ASP A 38 -16.08 0.13 -1.23
C ASP A 38 -16.36 -1.14 -0.44
N ALA A 39 -15.32 -1.79 0.07
CA ALA A 39 -15.44 -2.97 0.91
C ALA A 39 -14.95 -2.68 2.32
N PRO A 40 -15.74 -2.99 3.34
CA PRO A 40 -15.33 -2.80 4.73
C PRO A 40 -14.32 -3.86 5.20
N PHE A 41 -14.18 -4.96 4.45
CA PHE A 41 -13.38 -6.11 4.85
C PHE A 41 -12.80 -6.84 3.65
N ILE A 42 -11.56 -7.31 3.78
CA ILE A 42 -10.91 -8.26 2.87
C ILE A 42 -10.56 -9.53 3.65
N GLY A 43 -10.59 -10.68 2.98
CA GLY A 43 -10.31 -11.98 3.61
C GLY A 43 -8.93 -12.00 4.29
N PRO A 44 -8.76 -12.76 5.38
CA PRO A 44 -7.52 -12.83 6.14
C PRO A 44 -6.36 -13.39 5.27
N GLY A 45 -5.14 -12.93 5.56
CA GLY A 45 -3.95 -13.45 4.91
C GLY A 45 -3.84 -13.12 3.41
N SER A 46 -4.40 -12.00 2.96
CA SER A 46 -4.35 -11.61 1.54
C SER A 46 -3.07 -10.84 1.19
N LEU A 47 -2.51 -11.11 0.00
CA LEU A 47 -1.54 -10.22 -0.62
C LEU A 47 -2.29 -9.10 -1.34
N ILE A 48 -2.28 -7.91 -0.75
CA ILE A 48 -2.87 -6.70 -1.33
C ILE A 48 -1.92 -6.15 -2.40
N VAL A 49 -2.46 -5.91 -3.58
CA VAL A 49 -1.75 -5.33 -4.72
C VAL A 49 -2.44 -4.02 -5.09
N ALA A 50 -1.70 -2.92 -5.09
CA ALA A 50 -2.27 -1.61 -5.40
C ALA A 50 -1.39 -0.83 -6.39
N ASN A 51 -2.00 0.13 -7.13
CA ASN A 51 -1.25 1.17 -7.83
C ASN A 51 -0.61 2.14 -6.84
N HIS A 52 0.37 2.90 -7.30
CA HIS A 52 1.16 3.77 -6.43
C HIS A 52 1.20 5.20 -6.94
N VAL A 53 0.61 6.12 -6.19
CA VAL A 53 0.50 7.54 -6.53
C VAL A 53 1.33 8.39 -5.57
N SER A 54 1.35 8.01 -4.29
CA SER A 54 1.84 8.88 -3.23
C SER A 54 2.41 8.09 -2.04
N TRP A 55 3.25 8.75 -1.26
CA TRP A 55 3.58 8.29 0.10
C TRP A 55 2.34 8.18 0.99
N LEU A 56 1.25 8.90 0.67
CA LEU A 56 -0.03 8.83 1.36
C LEU A 56 -0.73 7.47 1.21
N ASP A 57 -0.46 6.73 0.14
CA ASP A 57 -1.12 5.43 -0.15
C ASP A 57 -0.95 4.45 1.02
N ILE A 58 0.20 4.51 1.70
CA ILE A 58 0.49 3.71 2.89
C ILE A 58 -0.53 4.00 4.00
N PHE A 59 -0.85 5.28 4.22
CA PHE A 59 -1.80 5.70 5.25
C PHE A 59 -3.25 5.47 4.83
N VAL A 60 -3.55 5.66 3.54
CA VAL A 60 -4.87 5.41 2.96
C VAL A 60 -5.23 3.93 3.09
N ILE A 61 -4.34 3.02 2.68
CA ILE A 61 -4.56 1.57 2.83
C ILE A 61 -4.61 1.18 4.31
N ASN A 62 -3.67 1.62 5.15
CA ASN A 62 -3.65 1.27 6.58
C ASN A 62 -4.88 1.77 7.34
N ALA A 63 -5.46 2.90 6.94
CA ALA A 63 -6.67 3.41 7.58
C ALA A 63 -7.89 2.52 7.29
N ALA A 64 -7.96 1.90 6.12
CA ALA A 64 -9.01 0.96 5.73
C ALA A 64 -8.66 -0.48 6.15
N PHE A 65 -7.50 -0.97 5.76
CA PHE A 65 -7.04 -2.36 5.87
C PHE A 65 -5.64 -2.41 6.49
N PRO A 66 -5.53 -2.56 7.83
CA PRO A 66 -4.22 -2.62 8.48
C PRO A 66 -3.35 -3.74 7.91
N THR A 67 -2.18 -3.41 7.42
CA THR A 67 -1.32 -4.31 6.66
C THR A 67 0.16 -4.08 6.93
N THR A 68 1.00 -5.03 6.53
CA THR A 68 2.46 -4.90 6.46
C THR A 68 2.85 -4.48 5.04
N PHE A 69 3.69 -3.47 4.89
CA PHE A 69 4.15 -3.01 3.57
C PHE A 69 5.49 -3.60 3.18
N VAL A 70 5.68 -3.79 1.88
CA VAL A 70 7.01 -4.00 1.30
C VAL A 70 7.52 -2.69 0.73
N SER A 71 8.67 -2.24 1.21
CA SER A 71 9.29 -0.98 0.81
C SER A 71 10.71 -1.19 0.28
N LYS A 72 11.22 -0.20 -0.45
CA LYS A 72 12.63 -0.19 -0.88
C LYS A 72 13.55 -0.06 0.34
N ALA A 73 14.69 -0.76 0.31
CA ALA A 73 15.68 -0.69 1.39
C ALA A 73 16.22 0.74 1.63
N GLU A 74 16.28 1.56 0.58
CA GLU A 74 16.75 2.95 0.64
C GLU A 74 15.83 3.83 1.50
N VAL A 75 14.54 3.54 1.55
CA VAL A 75 13.56 4.26 2.40
C VAL A 75 13.92 4.16 3.88
N ARG A 76 14.62 3.09 4.30
CA ARG A 76 15.10 2.92 5.67
C ARG A 76 16.04 4.04 6.13
N GLY A 77 16.79 4.64 5.18
CA GLY A 77 17.70 5.76 5.44
C GLY A 77 17.03 7.15 5.44
N TRP A 78 15.77 7.26 5.10
CA TRP A 78 15.09 8.55 5.03
C TRP A 78 14.73 9.05 6.44
N PRO A 79 15.05 10.32 6.77
CA PRO A 79 14.63 10.92 8.03
C PRO A 79 13.11 10.81 8.18
N LEU A 80 12.63 10.45 9.36
CA LEU A 80 11.24 10.27 9.71
C LEU A 80 10.53 9.11 8.99
N ALA A 81 10.52 9.07 7.65
CA ALA A 81 9.86 8.01 6.87
C ALA A 81 10.54 6.65 7.07
N GLY A 82 11.85 6.59 7.07
CA GLY A 82 12.61 5.36 7.33
C GLY A 82 12.47 4.87 8.76
N TRP A 83 12.44 5.80 9.72
CA TRP A 83 12.18 5.46 11.11
C TRP A 83 10.76 4.94 11.33
N LEU A 84 9.74 5.57 10.72
CA LEU A 84 8.35 5.09 10.73
C LEU A 84 8.24 3.72 10.06
N ALA A 85 8.81 3.55 8.87
CA ALA A 85 8.81 2.27 8.15
C ALA A 85 9.46 1.14 8.97
N ALA A 86 10.61 1.41 9.61
CA ALA A 86 11.30 0.43 10.45
C ALA A 86 10.49 0.04 11.72
N LYS A 87 9.69 0.95 12.26
CA LYS A 87 8.82 0.71 13.42
C LYS A 87 7.48 0.03 13.06
N HIS A 88 7.12 0.01 11.78
CA HIS A 88 5.84 -0.54 11.30
C HIS A 88 5.95 -1.91 10.63
N GLU A 89 6.96 -2.72 11.01
CA GLU A 89 7.19 -4.08 10.45
C GLU A 89 7.22 -4.08 8.91
N THR A 90 7.85 -3.07 8.32
CA THR A 90 8.01 -3.01 6.87
C THR A 90 9.06 -4.02 6.43
N VAL A 91 8.71 -4.86 5.46
CA VAL A 91 9.67 -5.74 4.78
C VAL A 91 10.46 -4.90 3.78
N PHE A 92 11.79 -4.92 3.89
CA PHE A 92 12.65 -4.10 3.04
C PHE A 92 13.26 -4.89 1.88
N LEU A 93 12.98 -4.47 0.65
CA LEU A 93 13.49 -5.05 -0.59
C LEU A 93 14.69 -4.26 -1.13
N ARG A 94 15.84 -4.92 -1.36
CA ARG A 94 16.93 -4.39 -2.17
C ARG A 94 16.72 -4.74 -3.63
N ARG A 95 16.64 -3.72 -4.49
CA ARG A 95 16.45 -3.92 -5.94
C ARG A 95 17.71 -4.52 -6.58
N GLY A 96 17.51 -5.20 -7.71
CA GLY A 96 18.62 -5.74 -8.52
C GLY A 96 19.24 -7.04 -8.02
N SER A 97 18.81 -7.59 -6.89
CA SER A 97 19.30 -8.87 -6.36
C SER A 97 18.22 -9.94 -6.39
N ARG A 98 18.37 -10.96 -7.27
CA ARG A 98 17.47 -12.12 -7.32
C ARG A 98 17.44 -12.89 -6.00
N GLY A 99 18.59 -12.97 -5.31
CA GLY A 99 18.69 -13.62 -3.99
C GLY A 99 17.87 -12.87 -2.94
N HIS A 100 17.91 -11.55 -2.94
CA HIS A 100 17.15 -10.74 -1.97
C HIS A 100 15.63 -10.82 -2.22
N ALA A 101 15.19 -10.84 -3.48
CA ALA A 101 13.78 -11.03 -3.83
C ALA A 101 13.24 -12.38 -3.30
N ARG A 102 14.06 -13.44 -3.32
CA ARG A 102 13.71 -14.75 -2.75
C ARG A 102 13.54 -14.70 -1.23
N ILE A 103 14.43 -13.98 -0.53
CA ILE A 103 14.34 -13.80 0.94
C ILE A 103 13.04 -13.05 1.27
N VAL A 104 12.76 -11.93 0.57
CA VAL A 104 11.55 -11.12 0.78
C VAL A 104 10.28 -11.92 0.48
N ASN A 105 10.26 -12.72 -0.59
CA ASN A 105 9.14 -13.63 -0.84
C ASN A 105 8.92 -14.61 0.31
N GLY A 106 9.97 -15.20 0.89
CA GLY A 106 9.84 -16.06 2.07
C GLY A 106 9.26 -15.35 3.28
N GLU A 107 9.66 -14.10 3.54
CA GLU A 107 9.10 -13.29 4.63
C GLU A 107 7.62 -12.97 4.38
N ILE A 108 7.24 -12.58 3.15
CA ILE A 108 5.85 -12.33 2.77
C ILE A 108 5.02 -13.62 2.93
N THR A 109 5.52 -14.74 2.41
CA THR A 109 4.86 -16.06 2.52
C THR A 109 4.58 -16.42 3.99
N ALA A 110 5.56 -16.22 4.88
CA ALA A 110 5.40 -16.49 6.30
C ALA A 110 4.35 -15.58 6.97
N LEU A 111 4.27 -14.30 6.58
CA LEU A 111 3.25 -13.37 7.09
C LEU A 111 1.84 -13.76 6.61
N LEU A 112 1.70 -14.08 5.33
CA LEU A 112 0.42 -14.52 4.73
C LEU A 112 -0.07 -15.82 5.39
N ALA A 113 0.81 -16.78 5.63
CA ALA A 113 0.49 -18.04 6.33
C ALA A 113 0.03 -17.83 7.78
N GLN A 114 0.43 -16.71 8.42
CA GLN A 114 -0.05 -16.29 9.74
C GLN A 114 -1.41 -15.56 9.69
N GLY A 115 -2.05 -15.47 8.53
CA GLY A 115 -3.30 -14.73 8.34
C GLY A 115 -3.12 -13.20 8.28
N ARG A 116 -1.89 -12.71 8.15
CA ARG A 116 -1.59 -11.27 8.09
C ARG A 116 -1.69 -10.77 6.64
N HIS A 117 -2.18 -9.55 6.49
CA HIS A 117 -2.14 -8.89 5.18
C HIS A 117 -0.75 -8.33 4.89
N VAL A 118 -0.35 -8.44 3.64
CA VAL A 118 0.85 -7.79 3.12
C VAL A 118 0.47 -6.97 1.90
N THR A 119 0.93 -5.72 1.83
CA THR A 119 0.68 -4.83 0.69
C THR A 119 1.96 -4.59 -0.10
N ILE A 120 1.83 -4.70 -1.41
CA ILE A 120 2.88 -4.37 -2.38
C ILE A 120 2.38 -3.37 -3.42
N PHE A 121 3.30 -2.54 -3.90
CA PHE A 121 3.11 -1.66 -5.05
C PHE A 121 3.97 -2.18 -6.21
N PRO A 122 3.44 -3.04 -7.08
CA PRO A 122 4.24 -3.75 -8.08
C PRO A 122 4.72 -2.87 -9.23
N GLU A 123 4.23 -1.65 -9.36
CA GLU A 123 4.79 -0.62 -10.26
C GLU A 123 6.24 -0.28 -9.89
N GLY A 124 6.57 -0.41 -8.60
CA GLY A 124 7.91 -0.14 -8.09
C GLY A 124 8.31 1.32 -8.08
N THR A 125 7.47 2.22 -8.54
CA THR A 125 7.59 3.68 -8.46
C THR A 125 6.21 4.29 -8.37
N THR A 126 6.12 5.55 -8.00
CA THR A 126 4.89 6.34 -8.03
C THR A 126 4.63 6.91 -9.41
N THR A 127 3.35 7.14 -9.73
CA THR A 127 2.86 7.88 -10.90
C THR A 127 2.10 9.12 -10.46
N ASP A 128 1.65 9.92 -11.42
CA ASP A 128 0.73 11.02 -11.12
C ASP A 128 -0.70 10.56 -10.76
N GLY A 129 -1.02 9.27 -10.94
CA GLY A 129 -2.34 8.69 -10.67
C GLY A 129 -3.32 8.74 -11.83
N SER A 130 -2.92 9.29 -12.99
CA SER A 130 -3.73 9.27 -14.22
C SER A 130 -3.68 7.93 -14.96
N HIS A 131 -2.69 7.11 -14.65
CA HIS A 131 -2.44 5.82 -15.30
C HIS A 131 -1.75 4.84 -14.35
N VAL A 132 -1.70 3.56 -14.74
CA VAL A 132 -1.03 2.47 -14.01
C VAL A 132 0.08 1.90 -14.87
N LEU A 133 1.30 1.85 -14.36
CA LEU A 133 2.45 1.26 -15.02
C LEU A 133 2.35 -0.28 -15.12
N GLY A 134 3.29 -0.87 -15.81
CA GLY A 134 3.45 -2.33 -15.84
C GLY A 134 3.84 -2.90 -14.48
N PHE A 135 3.28 -4.04 -14.09
CA PHE A 135 3.53 -4.66 -12.81
C PHE A 135 4.71 -5.63 -12.83
N HIS A 136 5.59 -5.50 -11.85
CA HIS A 136 6.67 -6.45 -11.59
C HIS A 136 6.14 -7.65 -10.77
N GLY A 137 5.93 -8.80 -11.42
CA GLY A 137 5.33 -9.97 -10.78
C GLY A 137 6.22 -10.75 -9.80
N ALA A 138 7.46 -10.29 -9.52
CA ALA A 138 8.41 -11.06 -8.70
C ALA A 138 7.91 -11.35 -7.27
N LEU A 139 7.21 -10.40 -6.64
CA LEU A 139 6.69 -10.54 -5.28
C LEU A 139 5.32 -11.25 -5.22
N LEU A 140 4.65 -11.44 -6.36
CA LEU A 140 3.41 -12.21 -6.44
C LEU A 140 3.65 -13.71 -6.19
N GLN A 141 4.88 -14.17 -6.35
CA GLN A 141 5.29 -15.52 -6.04
C GLN A 141 4.96 -15.93 -4.59
N ALA A 142 5.05 -14.99 -3.66
CA ALA A 142 4.74 -15.23 -2.25
C ALA A 142 3.27 -15.64 -2.02
N ALA A 143 2.33 -15.02 -2.75
CA ALA A 143 0.91 -15.40 -2.66
C ALA A 143 0.68 -16.83 -3.20
N ILE A 144 1.35 -17.21 -4.29
CA ILE A 144 1.27 -18.56 -4.86
C ILE A 144 1.82 -19.58 -3.85
N GLU A 145 2.98 -19.33 -3.26
CA GLU A 145 3.61 -20.21 -2.28
C GLU A 145 2.79 -20.34 -0.99
N ALA A 146 2.18 -19.25 -0.53
CA ALA A 146 1.31 -19.25 0.64
C ALA A 146 -0.12 -19.77 0.35
N ARG A 147 -0.49 -19.99 -0.92
CA ARG A 147 -1.87 -20.21 -1.37
C ARG A 147 -2.84 -19.14 -0.85
N ALA A 148 -2.34 -17.91 -0.74
CA ALA A 148 -3.10 -16.79 -0.23
C ALA A 148 -3.80 -16.04 -1.38
N PRO A 149 -5.01 -15.53 -1.18
CA PRO A 149 -5.69 -14.74 -2.20
C PRO A 149 -4.90 -13.46 -2.51
N LEU A 150 -4.90 -13.07 -3.78
CA LEU A 150 -4.35 -11.81 -4.24
C LEU A 150 -5.48 -10.80 -4.35
N GLN A 151 -5.38 -9.69 -3.60
CA GLN A 151 -6.42 -8.68 -3.49
C GLN A 151 -6.03 -7.41 -4.23
N PRO A 152 -6.55 -7.15 -5.45
CA PRO A 152 -6.31 -5.90 -6.14
C PRO A 152 -7.09 -4.75 -5.48
N ILE A 153 -6.45 -3.60 -5.29
CA ILE A 153 -7.06 -2.37 -4.79
C ILE A 153 -6.61 -1.21 -5.66
N ALA A 154 -7.56 -0.52 -6.28
CA ALA A 154 -7.29 0.72 -6.99
C ALA A 154 -7.35 1.91 -6.03
N ILE A 155 -6.36 2.78 -6.11
CA ILE A 155 -6.27 4.03 -5.35
C ILE A 155 -6.46 5.18 -6.31
N ALA A 156 -7.45 6.02 -6.06
CA ALA A 156 -7.71 7.22 -6.84
C ALA A 156 -7.89 8.42 -5.90
N TYR A 157 -7.32 9.56 -6.29
CA TYR A 157 -7.49 10.83 -5.59
C TYR A 157 -8.36 11.75 -6.43
N ARG A 158 -9.39 12.33 -5.81
CA ARG A 158 -10.37 13.20 -6.47
C ARG A 158 -10.64 14.44 -5.62
N LEU A 159 -11.08 15.51 -6.25
CA LEU A 159 -11.70 16.64 -5.57
C LEU A 159 -13.17 16.31 -5.19
N PRO A 160 -13.83 17.13 -4.36
CA PRO A 160 -15.22 16.90 -3.95
C PRO A 160 -16.22 16.85 -5.12
N ASP A 161 -15.93 17.52 -6.23
CA ASP A 161 -16.74 17.50 -7.46
C ASP A 161 -16.52 16.23 -8.30
N GLY A 162 -15.61 15.34 -7.88
CA GLY A 162 -15.25 14.11 -8.57
C GLY A 162 -14.11 14.27 -9.59
N SER A 163 -13.66 15.50 -9.86
CA SER A 163 -12.56 15.74 -10.78
C SER A 163 -11.24 15.16 -10.26
N TYR A 164 -10.38 14.78 -11.19
CA TYR A 164 -9.02 14.33 -10.89
C TYR A 164 -8.20 15.43 -10.23
N THR A 165 -7.39 15.07 -9.24
CA THR A 165 -6.40 15.97 -8.66
C THR A 165 -5.02 15.33 -8.62
N ARG A 166 -4.00 16.09 -9.00
CA ARG A 166 -2.60 15.71 -8.89
C ARG A 166 -1.98 16.11 -7.55
N ALA A 167 -2.68 16.83 -6.70
CA ALA A 167 -2.13 17.36 -5.45
C ALA A 167 -1.48 16.30 -4.54
N PRO A 168 -2.02 15.07 -4.39
CA PRO A 168 -1.37 14.02 -3.61
C PRO A 168 -0.22 13.32 -4.33
N ALA A 169 -0.07 13.45 -5.66
CA ALA A 169 0.95 12.72 -6.41
C ALA A 169 2.36 13.04 -5.89
N TYR A 170 3.18 12.00 -5.82
CA TYR A 170 4.57 12.09 -5.38
C TYR A 170 5.48 11.43 -6.42
N ASP A 171 5.54 12.04 -7.60
CA ASP A 171 6.27 11.57 -8.76
C ASP A 171 7.38 12.53 -9.16
N GLY A 172 8.35 12.04 -9.92
CA GLY A 172 9.52 12.81 -10.34
C GLY A 172 10.42 13.21 -9.16
N ASP A 173 10.90 14.46 -9.21
CA ASP A 173 11.86 15.01 -8.22
C ASP A 173 11.19 15.86 -7.12
N LEU A 174 9.90 15.66 -6.88
CA LEU A 174 9.17 16.39 -5.84
C LEU A 174 9.76 16.15 -4.45
N SER A 175 10.04 17.21 -3.70
CA SER A 175 10.40 17.09 -2.29
C SER A 175 9.16 16.78 -1.44
N LEU A 176 9.37 16.15 -0.28
CA LEU A 176 8.28 15.88 0.67
C LEU A 176 7.58 17.18 1.10
N LEU A 177 8.32 18.28 1.22
CA LEU A 177 7.75 19.57 1.62
C LEU A 177 6.84 20.13 0.52
N ASP A 178 7.22 20.02 -0.75
CA ASP A 178 6.40 20.49 -1.87
C ASP A 178 5.15 19.63 -2.02
N SER A 179 5.26 18.31 -1.84
CA SER A 179 4.10 17.41 -1.77
C SER A 179 3.14 17.80 -0.64
N LEU A 180 3.65 18.05 0.57
CA LEU A 180 2.82 18.50 1.69
C LEU A 180 2.12 19.82 1.40
N ARG A 181 2.84 20.79 0.81
CA ARG A 181 2.25 22.09 0.42
C ARG A 181 1.13 21.92 -0.59
N ALA A 182 1.33 21.07 -1.60
CA ALA A 182 0.31 20.78 -2.60
C ALA A 182 -0.95 20.14 -1.97
N ILE A 183 -0.76 19.17 -1.06
CA ILE A 183 -1.86 18.51 -0.37
C ILE A 183 -2.66 19.49 0.49
N VAL A 184 -1.99 20.31 1.32
CA VAL A 184 -2.68 21.22 2.24
C VAL A 184 -3.24 22.47 1.56
N ALA A 185 -2.85 22.74 0.32
CA ALA A 185 -3.45 23.78 -0.50
C ALA A 185 -4.86 23.41 -0.98
N GLU A 186 -5.16 22.10 -1.05
CA GLU A 186 -6.50 21.62 -1.38
C GLU A 186 -7.34 21.53 -0.10
N PRO A 187 -8.51 22.19 -0.03
CA PRO A 187 -9.33 22.23 1.19
C PRO A 187 -9.89 20.84 1.53
N ARG A 188 -10.04 19.97 0.53
CA ARG A 188 -10.52 18.60 0.69
C ARG A 188 -10.07 17.74 -0.47
N ILE A 189 -9.55 16.55 -0.16
CA ILE A 189 -9.21 15.51 -1.14
C ILE A 189 -9.98 14.25 -0.76
N LEU A 190 -10.57 13.59 -1.76
CA LEU A 190 -11.22 12.28 -1.61
C LEU A 190 -10.22 11.20 -2.04
N ALA A 191 -9.79 10.36 -1.10
CA ALA A 191 -9.04 9.16 -1.39
C ALA A 191 -10.04 8.00 -1.53
N ARG A 192 -10.19 7.47 -2.74
CA ARG A 192 -11.09 6.34 -3.04
C ARG A 192 -10.27 5.06 -3.13
N LEU A 193 -10.70 4.04 -2.40
CA LEU A 193 -10.22 2.66 -2.52
C LEU A 193 -11.30 1.81 -3.17
N ARG A 194 -11.05 1.35 -4.39
CA ARG A 194 -11.88 0.38 -5.09
C ARG A 194 -11.27 -1.00 -4.88
N VAL A 195 -11.99 -1.84 -4.15
CA VAL A 195 -11.56 -3.21 -3.83
C VAL A 195 -12.19 -4.14 -4.86
N ALA A 196 -11.37 -4.67 -5.78
CA ALA A 196 -11.82 -5.63 -6.77
C ALA A 196 -12.03 -7.03 -6.15
N ASP A 197 -12.64 -7.93 -6.90
CA ASP A 197 -12.75 -9.33 -6.47
C ASP A 197 -11.37 -9.95 -6.26
N PRO A 198 -11.20 -10.78 -5.22
CA PRO A 198 -9.94 -11.43 -4.96
C PRO A 198 -9.60 -12.44 -6.07
N LEU A 199 -8.35 -12.43 -6.52
CA LEU A 199 -7.85 -13.38 -7.51
C LEU A 199 -7.35 -14.65 -6.82
N SER A 200 -7.86 -15.79 -7.26
CA SER A 200 -7.42 -17.11 -6.80
C SER A 200 -6.07 -17.48 -7.42
N VAL A 201 -5.07 -17.69 -6.57
CA VAL A 201 -3.75 -18.15 -7.02
C VAL A 201 -3.71 -19.63 -7.35
N THR A 202 -4.71 -20.42 -6.95
CA THR A 202 -4.85 -21.84 -7.31
C THR A 202 -5.38 -22.01 -8.72
N ASP A 203 -6.26 -21.10 -9.17
CA ASP A 203 -6.83 -21.12 -10.51
C ASP A 203 -5.88 -20.47 -11.53
N THR A 204 -5.03 -19.57 -11.06
CA THR A 204 -4.03 -18.86 -11.88
C THR A 204 -2.66 -18.93 -11.21
N PRO A 205 -1.94 -20.06 -11.28
CA PRO A 205 -0.66 -20.24 -10.60
C PRO A 205 0.52 -19.53 -11.29
N ASP A 206 0.31 -18.93 -12.47
CA ASP A 206 1.33 -18.14 -13.15
C ASP A 206 1.34 -16.69 -12.68
N ARG A 207 2.46 -16.31 -12.07
CA ARG A 207 2.68 -14.92 -11.56
C ARG A 207 2.58 -13.83 -12.63
N LYS A 208 2.87 -14.15 -13.91
CA LYS A 208 2.75 -13.19 -15.02
C LYS A 208 1.28 -12.95 -15.35
N ALA A 209 0.49 -14.03 -15.45
CA ALA A 209 -0.95 -13.93 -15.65
C ALA A 209 -1.63 -13.20 -14.48
N LEU A 210 -1.30 -13.55 -13.22
CA LEU A 210 -1.79 -12.83 -12.03
C LEU A 210 -1.44 -11.34 -12.05
N SER A 211 -0.23 -11.01 -12.51
CA SER A 211 0.23 -9.62 -12.62
C SER A 211 -0.64 -8.82 -13.61
N HIS A 212 -0.98 -9.39 -14.75
CA HIS A 212 -1.85 -8.75 -15.74
C HIS A 212 -3.27 -8.61 -15.21
N LEU A 213 -3.86 -9.69 -14.67
CA LEU A 213 -5.22 -9.67 -14.12
C LEU A 213 -5.36 -8.64 -12.99
N ALA A 214 -4.40 -8.59 -12.07
CA ALA A 214 -4.41 -7.61 -11.00
C ALA A 214 -4.30 -6.18 -11.51
N ARG A 215 -3.43 -5.94 -12.50
CA ARG A 215 -3.29 -4.61 -13.11
C ARG A 215 -4.57 -4.20 -13.82
N ASP A 216 -5.19 -5.09 -14.59
CA ASP A 216 -6.41 -4.78 -15.35
C ASP A 216 -7.59 -4.46 -14.41
N ALA A 217 -7.72 -5.20 -13.29
CA ALA A 217 -8.70 -4.91 -12.25
C ALA A 217 -8.48 -3.53 -11.61
N ILE A 218 -7.21 -3.15 -11.37
CA ILE A 218 -6.88 -1.84 -10.80
C ILE A 218 -7.13 -0.72 -11.81
N VAL A 219 -6.79 -0.91 -13.08
CA VAL A 219 -7.05 0.08 -14.15
C VAL A 219 -8.56 0.34 -14.27
N ALA A 220 -9.38 -0.71 -14.24
CA ALA A 220 -10.84 -0.57 -14.21
C ALA A 220 -11.33 0.23 -13.00
N GLY A 221 -10.80 -0.07 -11.81
CA GLY A 221 -11.19 0.62 -10.57
C GLY A 221 -10.74 2.08 -10.45
N ILE A 222 -9.75 2.53 -11.23
CA ILE A 222 -9.36 3.96 -11.29
C ILE A 222 -10.33 4.76 -12.18
N ALA A 223 -10.87 4.14 -13.22
CA ALA A 223 -11.76 4.77 -14.19
C ALA A 223 -13.15 5.10 -13.62
N ASP A 224 -13.60 4.32 -12.62
CA ASP A 224 -14.86 4.51 -11.88
C ASP A 224 -14.76 5.64 -10.82
#